data_51a54d435012c288e75acdda8136decc
#
_entry.id   51a54d435012c288e75acdda8136decc
#
_cell.length_a   1.000
_cell.length_b   1.000
_cell.length_c   1.000
_cell.angle_alpha   90.00
_cell.angle_beta   90.00
_cell.angle_gamma   90.00
#
_symmetry.space_group_name_H-M   'P 1'
#
loop_
_entity.id
_entity.type
_entity.pdbx_description
1 polymer ?
#
loop_
_entity_poly.entity_id
_entity_poly.type
_entity_poly.pdbx_seq_one_letter_code
_entity_poly.pdbx_strand_id
1 'polypeptide(L)'
;MSDDDRPRRRAVALAGHQGDAVRARSGLSDPGPTVRATAIGALERLEQLTAADLETALADHSPVVQRRACEAAAGIPGDGPPSLLEALASADDTVAEVAAWASGERQPPEAGAVAALARLAVDHADALVREAAVAALGSIGDPDGLPAILRATTDKATVRRRAVIALAPFEGPAVDEALASAREDRDWQVRQAAEDLS
;
A
#
# COMPACT_ATOMS: atom_id res chain seq x y z
N MET A 1 19.92 -12.42 5.34
CA MET A 1 19.72 -13.22 4.09
C MET A 1 20.76 -14.31 4.10
N SER A 2 20.32 -15.56 4.26
CA SER A 2 21.24 -16.71 4.25
C SER A 2 21.79 -16.92 2.85
N ASP A 3 23.08 -17.29 2.76
CA ASP A 3 23.74 -17.57 1.47
C ASP A 3 23.11 -18.79 0.76
N ASP A 4 22.47 -19.65 1.55
CA ASP A 4 21.72 -20.84 1.08
C ASP A 4 20.36 -20.51 0.41
N ASP A 5 19.79 -19.33 0.63
CA ASP A 5 18.51 -18.91 0.03
C ASP A 5 18.67 -18.51 -1.46
N ARG A 6 19.84 -18.04 -1.86
CA ARG A 6 20.06 -17.52 -3.22
C ARG A 6 19.75 -18.51 -4.34
N PRO A 7 20.27 -19.77 -4.32
CA PRO A 7 19.98 -20.73 -5.38
C PRO A 7 18.52 -21.12 -5.42
N ARG A 8 17.89 -21.30 -4.25
CA ARG A 8 16.45 -21.64 -4.17
C ARG A 8 15.58 -20.50 -4.70
N ARG A 9 15.84 -19.26 -4.27
CA ARG A 9 15.16 -18.07 -4.77
C ARG A 9 15.31 -17.93 -6.28
N ARG A 10 16.55 -18.11 -6.83
CA ARG A 10 16.76 -18.05 -8.28
C ARG A 10 15.97 -19.13 -9.00
N ALA A 11 15.90 -20.34 -8.46
CA ALA A 11 15.15 -21.44 -9.07
C ALA A 11 13.64 -21.15 -9.14
N VAL A 12 13.06 -20.58 -8.06
CA VAL A 12 11.65 -20.16 -8.02
C VAL A 12 11.39 -18.99 -8.98
N ALA A 13 12.28 -18.00 -9.03
CA ALA A 13 12.15 -16.89 -9.97
C ALA A 13 12.17 -17.38 -11.43
N LEU A 14 13.08 -18.30 -11.79
CA LEU A 14 13.13 -18.90 -13.11
C LEU A 14 11.87 -19.68 -13.45
N ALA A 15 11.30 -20.43 -12.51
CA ALA A 15 10.05 -21.15 -12.67
C ALA A 15 8.92 -20.22 -13.15
N GLY A 16 8.81 -19.00 -12.57
CA GLY A 16 7.85 -17.97 -13.00
C GLY A 16 8.05 -17.48 -14.44
N HIS A 17 9.28 -17.53 -14.96
CA HIS A 17 9.57 -17.15 -16.35
C HIS A 17 9.41 -18.33 -17.35
N GLN A 18 9.50 -19.55 -16.86
CA GLN A 18 9.46 -20.78 -17.66
C GLN A 18 8.08 -21.44 -17.71
N GLY A 19 7.08 -20.88 -17.04
CA GLY A 19 5.73 -21.46 -16.99
C GLY A 19 5.60 -22.61 -15.98
N ASP A 20 6.59 -22.84 -15.11
CA ASP A 20 6.58 -23.94 -14.12
C ASP A 20 5.85 -23.53 -12.83
N ALA A 21 4.52 -23.54 -12.87
CA ALA A 21 3.68 -23.19 -11.74
C ALA A 21 3.85 -24.15 -10.53
N VAL A 22 4.16 -25.43 -10.78
CA VAL A 22 4.35 -26.41 -9.70
C VAL A 22 5.57 -26.06 -8.87
N ARG A 23 6.67 -25.74 -9.53
CA ARG A 23 7.90 -25.33 -8.86
C ARG A 23 7.76 -23.95 -8.20
N ALA A 24 7.08 -23.00 -8.85
CA ALA A 24 6.79 -21.71 -8.25
C ALA A 24 5.97 -21.88 -6.94
N ARG A 25 4.93 -22.71 -6.96
CA ARG A 25 4.06 -22.98 -5.82
C ARG A 25 4.78 -23.67 -4.65
N SER A 26 5.71 -24.60 -4.95
CA SER A 26 6.51 -25.22 -3.90
C SER A 26 7.36 -24.21 -3.11
N GLY A 27 7.69 -23.07 -3.71
CA GLY A 27 8.42 -22.00 -3.05
C GLY A 27 7.61 -21.26 -1.97
N LEU A 28 6.27 -21.35 -1.95
CA LEU A 28 5.44 -20.73 -0.91
C LEU A 28 5.68 -21.32 0.49
N SER A 29 6.16 -22.57 0.57
CA SER A 29 6.46 -23.26 1.82
C SER A 29 7.95 -23.31 2.15
N ASP A 30 8.79 -22.57 1.44
CA ASP A 30 10.24 -22.56 1.68
C ASP A 30 10.57 -21.96 3.07
N PRO A 31 11.55 -22.50 3.81
CA PRO A 31 11.96 -21.95 5.10
C PRO A 31 12.48 -20.49 4.99
N GLY A 32 13.04 -20.10 3.84
CA GLY A 32 13.57 -18.74 3.60
C GLY A 32 12.45 -17.76 3.21
N PRO A 33 12.21 -16.68 3.97
CA PRO A 33 11.13 -15.73 3.66
C PRO A 33 11.31 -15.03 2.30
N THR A 34 12.54 -14.81 1.87
CA THR A 34 12.83 -14.22 0.55
C THR A 34 12.45 -15.16 -0.60
N VAL A 35 12.49 -16.47 -0.37
CA VAL A 35 12.05 -17.49 -1.35
C VAL A 35 10.54 -17.50 -1.42
N ARG A 36 9.85 -17.48 -0.26
CA ARG A 36 8.38 -17.40 -0.21
C ARG A 36 7.87 -16.15 -0.91
N ALA A 37 8.45 -14.98 -0.62
CA ALA A 37 8.09 -13.73 -1.29
C ALA A 37 8.35 -13.79 -2.82
N THR A 38 9.42 -14.44 -3.26
CA THR A 38 9.70 -14.65 -4.69
C THR A 38 8.67 -15.59 -5.33
N ALA A 39 8.17 -16.59 -4.59
CA ALA A 39 7.16 -17.52 -5.08
C ALA A 39 5.82 -16.80 -5.36
N ILE A 40 5.43 -15.86 -4.49
CA ILE A 40 4.26 -14.99 -4.73
C ILE A 40 4.40 -14.27 -6.07
N GLY A 41 5.53 -13.59 -6.31
CA GLY A 41 5.75 -12.89 -7.57
C GLY A 41 5.88 -13.80 -8.80
N ALA A 42 6.36 -15.03 -8.63
CA ALA A 42 6.41 -16.01 -9.70
C ALA A 42 5.00 -16.51 -10.09
N LEU A 43 4.15 -16.79 -9.10
CA LEU A 43 2.77 -17.23 -9.33
C LEU A 43 1.90 -16.10 -9.88
N GLU A 44 2.09 -14.86 -9.41
CA GLU A 44 1.42 -13.68 -9.96
C GLU A 44 1.72 -13.51 -11.46
N ARG A 45 2.99 -13.59 -11.86
CA ARG A 45 3.39 -13.53 -13.28
C ARG A 45 2.78 -14.64 -14.13
N LEU A 46 2.56 -15.80 -13.54
CA LEU A 46 1.92 -16.94 -14.19
C LEU A 46 0.39 -16.90 -14.17
N GLU A 47 -0.20 -15.87 -13.54
CA GLU A 47 -1.64 -15.76 -13.29
C GLU A 47 -2.21 -16.99 -12.55
N GLN A 48 -1.38 -17.57 -11.66
CA GLN A 48 -1.70 -18.76 -10.86
C GLN A 48 -1.74 -18.48 -9.35
N LEU A 49 -1.61 -17.21 -8.95
CA LEU A 49 -1.72 -16.80 -7.55
C LEU A 49 -3.20 -16.76 -7.16
N THR A 50 -3.55 -17.44 -6.06
CA THR A 50 -4.93 -17.52 -5.58
C THR A 50 -5.15 -16.63 -4.35
N ALA A 51 -6.41 -16.29 -4.04
CA ALA A 51 -6.77 -15.59 -2.82
C ALA A 51 -6.28 -16.35 -1.55
N ALA A 52 -6.42 -17.67 -1.53
CA ALA A 52 -5.94 -18.51 -0.42
C ALA A 52 -4.42 -18.48 -0.24
N ASP A 53 -3.64 -18.40 -1.33
CA ASP A 53 -2.19 -18.20 -1.25
C ASP A 53 -1.86 -16.86 -0.60
N LEU A 54 -2.60 -15.80 -0.95
CA LEU A 54 -2.42 -14.47 -0.37
C LEU A 54 -2.87 -14.38 1.09
N GLU A 55 -3.99 -14.99 1.47
CA GLU A 55 -4.42 -15.07 2.87
C GLU A 55 -3.33 -15.69 3.74
N THR A 56 -2.75 -16.80 3.27
CA THR A 56 -1.63 -17.45 3.95
C THR A 56 -0.40 -16.56 4.04
N ALA A 57 -0.09 -15.82 2.96
CA ALA A 57 1.08 -14.95 2.89
C ALA A 57 0.91 -13.66 3.71
N LEU A 58 -0.31 -13.10 3.81
CA LEU A 58 -0.62 -11.96 4.69
C LEU A 58 -0.48 -12.33 6.17
N ALA A 59 -0.75 -13.59 6.52
CA ALA A 59 -0.57 -14.12 7.87
C ALA A 59 0.86 -14.66 8.14
N ASP A 60 1.79 -14.52 7.19
CA ASP A 60 3.18 -14.98 7.37
C ASP A 60 3.88 -14.20 8.49
N HIS A 61 4.73 -14.87 9.27
CA HIS A 61 5.49 -14.25 10.35
C HIS A 61 6.58 -13.27 9.88
N SER A 62 6.87 -13.23 8.57
CA SER A 62 7.92 -12.39 8.00
C SER A 62 7.34 -11.15 7.29
N PRO A 63 7.73 -9.93 7.72
CA PRO A 63 7.31 -8.70 7.04
C PRO A 63 7.61 -8.68 5.53
N VAL A 64 8.69 -9.32 5.10
CA VAL A 64 9.05 -9.41 3.67
C VAL A 64 7.98 -10.16 2.86
N VAL A 65 7.40 -11.21 3.43
CA VAL A 65 6.33 -11.99 2.78
C VAL A 65 5.01 -11.23 2.83
N GLN A 66 4.66 -10.66 4.00
CA GLN A 66 3.46 -9.85 4.17
C GLN A 66 3.41 -8.67 3.20
N ARG A 67 4.51 -7.91 3.08
CA ARG A 67 4.61 -6.80 2.12
C ARG A 67 4.37 -7.26 0.68
N ARG A 68 5.04 -8.36 0.28
CA ARG A 68 4.84 -8.90 -1.07
C ARG A 68 3.42 -9.37 -1.32
N ALA A 69 2.76 -9.90 -0.28
CA ALA A 69 1.35 -10.27 -0.34
C ALA A 69 0.44 -9.04 -0.50
N CYS A 70 0.69 -7.94 0.24
CA CYS A 70 -0.04 -6.68 0.07
C CYS A 70 0.11 -6.13 -1.36
N GLU A 71 1.34 -6.10 -1.91
CA GLU A 71 1.60 -5.67 -3.29
C GLU A 71 0.79 -6.48 -4.30
N ALA A 72 0.81 -7.81 -4.17
CA ALA A 72 0.08 -8.70 -5.08
C ALA A 72 -1.44 -8.58 -4.91
N ALA A 73 -1.91 -8.36 -3.69
CA ALA A 73 -3.33 -8.20 -3.39
C ALA A 73 -3.95 -6.92 -3.99
N ALA A 74 -3.13 -5.89 -4.28
CA ALA A 74 -3.58 -4.67 -4.96
C ALA A 74 -4.04 -4.93 -6.39
N GLY A 75 -3.43 -5.91 -7.08
CA GLY A 75 -3.67 -6.19 -8.49
C GLY A 75 -4.66 -7.31 -8.80
N ILE A 76 -5.25 -7.96 -7.77
CA ILE A 76 -6.22 -9.05 -8.00
C ILE A 76 -7.59 -8.47 -8.31
N PRO A 77 -8.14 -8.71 -9.52
CA PRO A 77 -9.47 -8.26 -9.87
C PRO A 77 -10.55 -9.18 -9.25
N GLY A 78 -11.74 -8.61 -8.98
CA GLY A 78 -12.96 -9.37 -8.67
C GLY A 78 -13.30 -9.45 -7.18
N ASP A 79 -14.29 -10.27 -6.84
CA ASP A 79 -15.00 -10.30 -5.55
C ASP A 79 -14.25 -11.00 -4.40
N GLY A 80 -12.93 -11.17 -4.51
CA GLY A 80 -12.23 -11.98 -3.55
C GLY A 80 -10.76 -11.70 -3.23
N PRO A 81 -10.22 -10.45 -3.33
CA PRO A 81 -8.91 -10.22 -2.74
C PRO A 81 -9.01 -10.35 -1.20
N PRO A 82 -8.02 -10.95 -0.54
CA PRO A 82 -8.04 -11.06 0.92
C PRO A 82 -8.04 -9.68 1.57
N SER A 83 -8.63 -9.58 2.77
CA SER A 83 -8.65 -8.33 3.53
C SER A 83 -7.24 -7.82 3.82
N LEU A 84 -7.07 -6.49 3.70
CA LEU A 84 -5.85 -5.79 4.11
C LEU A 84 -5.97 -5.10 5.48
N LEU A 85 -7.12 -5.17 6.14
CA LEU A 85 -7.36 -4.44 7.40
C LEU A 85 -6.39 -4.85 8.52
N GLU A 86 -6.03 -6.14 8.62
CA GLU A 86 -5.02 -6.58 9.58
C GLU A 86 -3.61 -6.09 9.22
N ALA A 87 -3.27 -6.07 7.94
CA ALA A 87 -1.99 -5.55 7.46
C ALA A 87 -1.87 -4.02 7.67
N LEU A 88 -2.98 -3.26 7.54
CA LEU A 88 -3.04 -1.84 7.90
C LEU A 88 -2.78 -1.61 9.40
N ALA A 89 -3.12 -2.57 10.25
CA ALA A 89 -2.87 -2.51 11.69
C ALA A 89 -1.54 -3.18 12.11
N SER A 90 -0.66 -3.51 11.16
CA SER A 90 0.62 -4.15 11.43
C SER A 90 1.52 -3.30 12.34
N ALA A 91 2.23 -3.96 13.26
CA ALA A 91 3.27 -3.32 14.05
C ALA A 91 4.57 -3.05 13.26
N ASP A 92 4.71 -3.62 12.08
CA ASP A 92 5.83 -3.34 11.16
C ASP A 92 5.41 -2.20 10.22
N ASP A 93 6.07 -1.05 10.38
CA ASP A 93 5.77 0.17 9.62
C ASP A 93 5.82 -0.06 8.11
N THR A 94 6.72 -0.92 7.64
CA THR A 94 6.86 -1.21 6.20
C THR A 94 5.72 -2.07 5.65
N VAL A 95 5.10 -2.89 6.48
CA VAL A 95 3.88 -3.64 6.13
C VAL A 95 2.68 -2.70 6.09
N ALA A 96 2.51 -1.86 7.13
CA ALA A 96 1.43 -0.89 7.21
C ALA A 96 1.47 0.11 6.03
N GLU A 97 2.66 0.60 5.65
CA GLU A 97 2.86 1.48 4.50
C GLU A 97 2.39 0.84 3.19
N VAL A 98 2.86 -0.39 2.90
CA VAL A 98 2.50 -1.09 1.66
C VAL A 98 1.02 -1.50 1.66
N ALA A 99 0.47 -1.88 2.82
CA ALA A 99 -0.96 -2.16 2.95
C ALA A 99 -1.83 -0.92 2.69
N ALA A 100 -1.38 0.26 3.15
CA ALA A 100 -2.07 1.51 2.87
C ALA A 100 -2.06 1.83 1.37
N TRP A 101 -0.90 1.74 0.71
CA TRP A 101 -0.81 1.88 -0.74
C TRP A 101 -1.74 0.89 -1.46
N ALA A 102 -1.64 -0.40 -1.15
CA ALA A 102 -2.44 -1.44 -1.79
C ALA A 102 -3.96 -1.24 -1.60
N SER A 103 -4.37 -0.69 -0.45
CA SER A 103 -5.78 -0.35 -0.20
C SER A 103 -6.27 0.79 -1.10
N GLY A 104 -5.41 1.75 -1.44
CA GLY A 104 -5.71 2.85 -2.35
C GLY A 104 -5.85 2.45 -3.81
N GLU A 105 -5.22 1.33 -4.21
CA GLU A 105 -5.28 0.79 -5.58
C GLU A 105 -6.56 -0.04 -5.85
N ARG A 106 -7.29 -0.43 -4.80
CA ARG A 106 -8.48 -1.28 -4.95
C ARG A 106 -9.71 -0.50 -5.36
N GLN A 107 -10.43 -1.01 -6.36
CA GLN A 107 -11.70 -0.48 -6.84
C GLN A 107 -12.74 -1.62 -6.98
N PRO A 108 -13.80 -1.62 -6.19
CA PRO A 108 -14.14 -0.70 -5.10
C PRO A 108 -13.21 -0.88 -3.87
N PRO A 109 -13.11 0.13 -3.00
CA PRO A 109 -12.35 0.01 -1.76
C PRO A 109 -12.99 -1.04 -0.83
N GLU A 110 -12.16 -1.72 -0.05
CA GLU A 110 -12.62 -2.67 0.97
C GLU A 110 -13.45 -1.97 2.05
N ALA A 111 -14.54 -2.61 2.49
CA ALA A 111 -15.36 -2.07 3.57
C ALA A 111 -14.51 -1.85 4.84
N GLY A 112 -14.54 -0.63 5.40
CA GLY A 112 -13.73 -0.24 6.55
C GLY A 112 -12.32 0.28 6.23
N ALA A 113 -11.85 0.16 4.98
CA ALA A 113 -10.52 0.64 4.59
C ALA A 113 -10.37 2.15 4.79
N VAL A 114 -11.36 2.95 4.38
CA VAL A 114 -11.33 4.43 4.55
C VAL A 114 -11.15 4.81 6.02
N ALA A 115 -11.90 4.19 6.93
CA ALA A 115 -11.77 4.47 8.36
C ALA A 115 -10.43 4.02 8.94
N ALA A 116 -9.87 2.90 8.47
CA ALA A 116 -8.55 2.43 8.89
C ALA A 116 -7.44 3.35 8.38
N LEU A 117 -7.49 3.75 7.11
CA LEU A 117 -6.56 4.70 6.50
C LEU A 117 -6.63 6.08 7.16
N ALA A 118 -7.83 6.58 7.49
CA ALA A 118 -7.99 7.85 8.18
C ALA A 118 -7.30 7.85 9.56
N ARG A 119 -7.40 6.75 10.31
CA ARG A 119 -6.66 6.59 11.57
C ARG A 119 -5.15 6.57 11.34
N LEU A 120 -4.65 5.83 10.37
CA LEU A 120 -3.22 5.80 10.03
C LEU A 120 -2.71 7.18 9.64
N ALA A 121 -3.43 7.90 8.78
CA ALA A 121 -3.06 9.24 8.31
C ALA A 121 -2.90 10.25 9.45
N VAL A 122 -3.65 10.08 10.54
CA VAL A 122 -3.69 11.02 11.68
C VAL A 122 -2.78 10.59 12.81
N ASP A 123 -2.78 9.31 13.17
CA ASP A 123 -2.27 8.84 14.47
C ASP A 123 -0.97 8.05 14.37
N HIS A 124 -0.57 7.58 13.18
CA HIS A 124 0.61 6.73 13.04
C HIS A 124 1.90 7.50 13.32
N ALA A 125 2.84 6.89 14.04
CA ALA A 125 4.10 7.53 14.44
C ALA A 125 5.02 7.81 13.24
N ASP A 126 5.13 6.84 12.31
CA ASP A 126 5.96 6.96 11.12
C ASP A 126 5.29 7.84 10.06
N ALA A 127 6.04 8.82 9.54
CA ALA A 127 5.53 9.77 8.55
C ALA A 127 5.33 9.14 7.15
N LEU A 128 6.07 8.07 6.80
CA LEU A 128 5.88 7.37 5.53
C LEU A 128 4.56 6.61 5.52
N VAL A 129 4.19 6.00 6.64
CA VAL A 129 2.89 5.35 6.78
C VAL A 129 1.76 6.38 6.69
N ARG A 130 1.90 7.55 7.37
CA ARG A 130 0.90 8.62 7.25
C ARG A 130 0.79 9.13 5.80
N GLU A 131 1.93 9.32 5.12
CA GLU A 131 1.97 9.74 3.72
C GLU A 131 1.27 8.74 2.80
N ALA A 132 1.54 7.43 2.96
CA ALA A 132 0.90 6.37 2.19
C ALA A 132 -0.62 6.32 2.44
N ALA A 133 -1.04 6.45 3.70
CA ALA A 133 -2.46 6.48 4.06
C ALA A 133 -3.19 7.69 3.45
N VAL A 134 -2.58 8.87 3.49
CA VAL A 134 -3.12 10.09 2.86
C VAL A 134 -3.23 9.92 1.33
N ALA A 135 -2.22 9.34 0.69
CA ALA A 135 -2.25 9.05 -0.74
C ALA A 135 -3.40 8.11 -1.09
N ALA A 136 -3.58 7.04 -0.31
CA ALA A 136 -4.65 6.07 -0.49
C ALA A 136 -6.04 6.70 -0.34
N LEU A 137 -6.25 7.55 0.67
CA LEU A 137 -7.51 8.28 0.84
C LEU A 137 -7.83 9.17 -0.36
N GLY A 138 -6.81 9.86 -0.90
CA GLY A 138 -6.97 10.67 -2.12
C GLY A 138 -7.27 9.83 -3.35
N SER A 139 -6.65 8.66 -3.51
CA SER A 139 -6.92 7.73 -4.61
C SER A 139 -8.34 7.15 -4.55
N ILE A 140 -8.83 6.83 -3.35
CA ILE A 140 -10.20 6.33 -3.12
C ILE A 140 -11.23 7.43 -3.38
N GLY A 141 -10.96 8.67 -2.98
CA GLY A 141 -11.85 9.82 -3.20
C GLY A 141 -13.14 9.78 -2.38
N ASP A 142 -13.22 8.95 -1.33
CA ASP A 142 -14.40 8.87 -0.46
C ASP A 142 -14.47 10.10 0.46
N PRO A 143 -15.61 10.82 0.52
CA PRO A 143 -15.78 11.99 1.39
C PRO A 143 -15.46 11.76 2.87
N ASP A 144 -15.63 10.55 3.38
CA ASP A 144 -15.31 10.20 4.77
C ASP A 144 -13.79 10.27 5.05
N GLY A 145 -12.95 10.22 4.02
CA GLY A 145 -11.49 10.39 4.12
C GLY A 145 -11.03 11.85 4.18
N LEU A 146 -11.84 12.80 3.71
CA LEU A 146 -11.47 14.21 3.59
C LEU A 146 -11.00 14.85 4.91
N PRO A 147 -11.65 14.63 6.06
CA PRO A 147 -11.18 15.22 7.33
C PRO A 147 -9.74 14.82 7.70
N ALA A 148 -9.34 13.58 7.43
CA ALA A 148 -7.98 13.11 7.68
C ALA A 148 -6.96 13.74 6.71
N ILE A 149 -7.31 13.89 5.43
CA ILE A 149 -6.49 14.57 4.43
C ILE A 149 -6.28 16.04 4.83
N LEU A 150 -7.35 16.77 5.19
CA LEU A 150 -7.27 18.15 5.65
C LEU A 150 -6.37 18.29 6.88
N ARG A 151 -6.46 17.38 7.85
CA ARG A 151 -5.56 17.37 9.01
C ARG A 151 -4.10 17.18 8.62
N ALA A 152 -3.82 16.34 7.63
CA ALA A 152 -2.48 16.05 7.14
C ALA A 152 -1.81 17.26 6.45
N THR A 153 -2.56 18.29 6.04
CA THR A 153 -2.00 19.54 5.48
C THR A 153 -1.18 20.34 6.49
N THR A 154 -1.18 19.96 7.76
CA THR A 154 -0.38 20.63 8.83
C THR A 154 0.76 19.76 9.37
N ASP A 155 1.02 18.60 8.77
CA ASP A 155 2.06 17.63 9.19
C ASP A 155 3.48 18.03 8.71
N LYS A 156 4.40 17.06 8.64
CA LYS A 156 5.72 17.21 8.01
C LYS A 156 5.60 17.55 6.52
N ALA A 157 6.60 18.20 5.95
CA ALA A 157 6.56 18.69 4.56
C ALA A 157 6.17 17.62 3.54
N THR A 158 6.71 16.40 3.65
CA THR A 158 6.40 15.29 2.74
C THR A 158 4.92 14.88 2.83
N VAL A 159 4.39 14.79 4.05
CA VAL A 159 2.97 14.45 4.29
C VAL A 159 2.07 15.61 3.84
N ARG A 160 2.43 16.88 4.15
CA ARG A 160 1.68 18.07 3.68
C ARG A 160 1.56 18.09 2.15
N ARG A 161 2.70 17.87 1.45
CA ARG A 161 2.70 17.80 -0.02
C ARG A 161 1.75 16.71 -0.52
N ARG A 162 1.81 15.52 0.09
CA ARG A 162 0.91 14.41 -0.27
C ARG A 162 -0.55 14.76 0.00
N ALA A 163 -0.83 15.42 1.13
CA ALA A 163 -2.18 15.85 1.48
C ALA A 163 -2.75 16.84 0.45
N VAL A 164 -1.95 17.80 0.01
CA VAL A 164 -2.37 18.74 -1.06
C VAL A 164 -2.74 17.98 -2.32
N ILE A 165 -1.89 17.04 -2.79
CA ILE A 165 -2.20 16.20 -3.97
C ILE A 165 -3.46 15.38 -3.76
N ALA A 166 -3.66 14.84 -2.56
CA ALA A 166 -4.81 14.02 -2.20
C ALA A 166 -6.14 14.80 -2.16
N LEU A 167 -6.11 16.13 -2.15
CA LEU A 167 -7.31 16.97 -2.26
C LEU A 167 -7.90 17.02 -3.67
N ALA A 168 -7.18 16.56 -4.69
CA ALA A 168 -7.59 16.65 -6.10
C ALA A 168 -9.04 16.16 -6.41
N PRO A 169 -9.54 15.06 -5.83
CA PRO A 169 -10.91 14.61 -6.09
C PRO A 169 -11.99 15.32 -5.26
N PHE A 170 -11.63 16.27 -4.39
CA PHE A 170 -12.56 16.90 -3.46
C PHE A 170 -12.79 18.38 -3.80
N GLU A 171 -13.96 18.89 -3.46
CA GLU A 171 -14.36 20.27 -3.65
C GLU A 171 -14.97 20.86 -2.36
N GLY A 172 -15.02 22.18 -2.30
CA GLY A 172 -15.72 22.90 -1.25
C GLY A 172 -14.84 23.84 -0.42
N PRO A 173 -15.44 24.68 0.43
CA PRO A 173 -14.74 25.77 1.11
C PRO A 173 -13.53 25.34 1.94
N ALA A 174 -13.59 24.18 2.59
CA ALA A 174 -12.46 23.66 3.39
C ALA A 174 -11.28 23.23 2.51
N VAL A 175 -11.56 22.70 1.32
CA VAL A 175 -10.55 22.34 0.31
C VAL A 175 -9.92 23.61 -0.26
N ASP A 176 -10.73 24.60 -0.63
CA ASP A 176 -10.27 25.89 -1.15
C ASP A 176 -9.36 26.60 -0.15
N GLU A 177 -9.72 26.62 1.12
CA GLU A 177 -8.92 27.21 2.21
C GLU A 177 -7.59 26.47 2.38
N ALA A 178 -7.62 25.12 2.36
CA ALA A 178 -6.40 24.31 2.46
C ALA A 178 -5.45 24.54 1.29
N LEU A 179 -5.96 24.63 0.05
CA LEU A 179 -5.18 24.92 -1.15
C LEU A 179 -4.62 26.35 -1.11
N ALA A 180 -5.41 27.34 -0.68
CA ALA A 180 -4.94 28.71 -0.51
C ALA A 180 -3.80 28.79 0.52
N SER A 181 -3.92 28.10 1.66
CA SER A 181 -2.86 28.00 2.67
C SER A 181 -1.60 27.30 2.13
N ALA A 182 -1.78 26.26 1.34
CA ALA A 182 -0.67 25.50 0.76
C ALA A 182 0.15 26.30 -0.26
N ARG A 183 -0.46 27.26 -0.97
CA ARG A 183 0.26 28.20 -1.86
C ARG A 183 1.22 29.13 -1.12
N GLU A 184 1.00 29.35 0.17
CA GLU A 184 1.86 30.14 1.05
C GLU A 184 2.77 29.27 1.94
N ASP A 185 2.85 27.94 1.68
CA ASP A 185 3.65 27.04 2.51
C ASP A 185 5.15 27.40 2.44
N ARG A 186 5.85 27.23 3.55
CA ARG A 186 7.31 27.41 3.65
C ARG A 186 8.11 26.49 2.73
N ASP A 187 7.56 25.28 2.43
CA ASP A 187 8.17 24.27 1.56
C ASP A 187 7.73 24.49 0.12
N TRP A 188 8.69 24.63 -0.79
CA TRP A 188 8.42 24.91 -2.19
C TRP A 188 7.67 23.78 -2.92
N GLN A 189 7.89 22.52 -2.51
CA GLN A 189 7.20 21.36 -3.12
C GLN A 189 5.72 21.33 -2.74
N VAL A 190 5.37 21.81 -1.54
CA VAL A 190 3.98 21.97 -1.11
C VAL A 190 3.30 23.06 -1.93
N ARG A 191 3.97 24.23 -2.10
CA ARG A 191 3.45 25.32 -2.95
C ARG A 191 3.21 24.86 -4.38
N GLN A 192 4.20 24.15 -4.97
CA GLN A 192 4.09 23.63 -6.34
C GLN A 192 2.89 22.68 -6.47
N ALA A 193 2.72 21.76 -5.52
CA ALA A 193 1.57 20.83 -5.53
C ALA A 193 0.22 21.57 -5.49
N ALA A 194 0.13 22.70 -4.78
CA ALA A 194 -1.09 23.52 -4.74
C ALA A 194 -1.32 24.31 -6.02
N GLU A 195 -0.24 24.75 -6.70
CA GLU A 195 -0.33 25.40 -8.00
C GLU A 195 -0.79 24.44 -9.10
N ASP A 196 -0.32 23.20 -9.08
CA ASP A 196 -0.66 22.17 -10.07
C ASP A 196 -2.15 21.76 -10.02
N LEU A 197 -2.87 22.07 -8.93
CA LEU A 197 -4.30 21.82 -8.74
C LEU A 197 -5.20 23.03 -9.01
N SER A 198 -4.69 24.08 -9.65
CA SER A 198 -5.37 25.38 -9.79
C SER A 198 -6.01 25.56 -11.15
#